data_ca5982514aac97a3edd4a23a3cb429e8
#
_entry.id   ca5982514aac97a3edd4a23a3cb429e8
#
_cell.length_a   1.000
_cell.length_b   1.000
_cell.length_c   1.000
_cell.angle_alpha   90.00
_cell.angle_beta   90.00
_cell.angle_gamma   90.00
#
_symmetry.space_group_name_H-M   'P 1'
#
loop_
_entity.id
_entity.type
_entity.pdbx_description
1 polymer ?
#
loop_
_entity_poly.entity_id
_entity_poly.type
_entity_poly.pdbx_seq_one_letter_code
_entity_poly.pdbx_strand_id
1 'polypeptide(L)'
;MPYNTYIHMNTKSYHFFLLPLIFLLSSCSDEAISQPKIEFTSSVEKLVEHTKEFIPKVYSYDNGIHVAVGFGIANSIMVEGEGGNIIIDAADSVYEAEKIYSYFKEINSNPIKAVIYTHNHGDHTFGAAYYYNLSEEKPKIIAHETTAYYMERILGILNPIISVRSSRMFGTFLPEEQLINVGIGPFLGVSQSVPGYIKPDITFADELKLSIAGIDIELHHAIGETNDQLFVWLPQRKALMPGDNIYKTFPNLYTIRGTTHRDVKGWVDSLDHMRSLDPEFLFPSHTKPLEGDEVMATLTIYRDAIQYVHDQTIRLMNQGLYPDQIIELIELPKEIADSPFLNEFYGTIRWSVKSIFNGYLGWFNGNIAELDPLSRKDEALRLSDMVGGIENIYLQLEMAVETNDMQWALQLSDHLIALDYKIKDVNKLRSQAADYIGQRSSNPNKRNYLLSSALELQPGFELENILTSDSLLLEQLSMDNFFNILSVRLNPDAVEADPYRVCFKFDSGLIKTITLRNKIAEISSITTNCDLNIELADDLFKEVLAGLHNPIRKVAAGDINTNGKSAEFLIFLSKFRD
;
A
#
# COMPACT_ATOMS: atom_id res chain seq x y z
N MET A 1 2.68 -24.02 18.03
CA MET A 1 1.37 -23.92 17.33
C MET A 1 1.26 -22.49 16.87
N PRO A 2 1.01 -22.22 15.58
CA PRO A 2 0.98 -20.85 15.07
C PRO A 2 -0.26 -20.12 15.57
N TYR A 3 -0.15 -18.81 15.71
CA TYR A 3 -1.26 -17.91 15.93
C TYR A 3 -2.18 -17.96 14.72
N ASN A 4 -3.25 -18.73 14.83
CA ASN A 4 -4.33 -18.73 13.85
C ASN A 4 -5.46 -17.84 14.38
N THR A 5 -5.41 -16.56 14.06
CA THR A 5 -6.64 -15.81 13.85
C THR A 5 -7.05 -16.08 12.41
N TYR A 6 -7.63 -17.26 12.19
CA TYR A 6 -8.24 -17.59 10.91
C TYR A 6 -9.50 -16.75 10.73
N ILE A 7 -9.49 -15.92 9.71
CA ILE A 7 -10.70 -15.32 9.17
C ILE A 7 -11.45 -16.43 8.44
N HIS A 8 -12.48 -16.99 9.06
CA HIS A 8 -13.39 -17.91 8.38
C HIS A 8 -14.24 -17.14 7.38
N MET A 9 -13.95 -17.30 6.10
CA MET A 9 -14.81 -16.83 5.02
C MET A 9 -16.01 -17.80 4.88
N ASN A 10 -17.16 -17.37 5.39
CA ASN A 10 -18.41 -18.11 5.23
C ASN A 10 -19.16 -17.60 4.00
N THR A 11 -19.12 -18.38 2.91
CA THR A 11 -19.93 -18.11 1.71
C THR A 11 -21.38 -18.53 1.96
N LYS A 12 -22.28 -17.58 2.22
CA LYS A 12 -23.72 -17.78 2.17
C LYS A 12 -24.30 -17.15 0.92
N SER A 13 -24.89 -18.02 0.07
CA SER A 13 -25.71 -17.64 -1.08
C SER A 13 -26.99 -16.95 -0.62
N TYR A 14 -27.28 -15.77 -1.13
CA TYR A 14 -28.55 -15.10 -0.91
C TYR A 14 -29.53 -15.38 -2.03
N HIS A 15 -30.68 -15.97 -1.68
CA HIS A 15 -31.88 -16.00 -2.52
C HIS A 15 -32.70 -14.73 -2.31
N PHE A 16 -32.98 -14.05 -3.41
CA PHE A 16 -33.93 -12.93 -3.43
C PHE A 16 -35.36 -13.41 -3.19
N PHE A 17 -36.04 -12.83 -2.19
CA PHE A 17 -37.51 -12.81 -2.09
C PHE A 17 -37.95 -11.36 -2.03
N LEU A 18 -38.77 -10.97 -3.02
CA LEU A 18 -39.53 -9.71 -3.05
C LEU A 18 -40.79 -9.85 -2.21
N LEU A 19 -41.01 -8.93 -1.27
CA LEU A 19 -42.32 -8.68 -0.65
C LEU A 19 -42.52 -7.17 -0.46
N PRO A 20 -43.77 -6.65 -0.61
CA PRO A 20 -44.03 -5.24 -0.81
C PRO A 20 -44.12 -4.43 0.48
N LEU A 21 -43.63 -3.19 0.39
CA LEU A 21 -43.60 -2.17 1.45
C LEU A 21 -44.99 -1.57 1.69
N ILE A 22 -45.46 -1.63 2.93
CA ILE A 22 -46.60 -0.79 3.43
C ILE A 22 -45.98 0.37 4.22
N PHE A 23 -46.26 1.59 3.74
CA PHE A 23 -45.91 2.83 4.44
C PHE A 23 -46.81 3.04 5.66
N LEU A 24 -46.23 3.17 6.83
CA LEU A 24 -46.81 3.82 8.00
C LEU A 24 -45.95 5.03 8.37
N LEU A 25 -46.48 6.21 8.09
CA LEU A 25 -45.95 7.49 8.56
C LEU A 25 -46.22 7.62 10.06
N SER A 26 -45.15 7.57 10.88
CA SER A 26 -45.20 8.12 12.23
C SER A 26 -44.15 9.22 12.33
N SER A 27 -44.61 10.43 12.57
CA SER A 27 -43.82 11.60 12.88
C SER A 27 -43.11 11.41 14.21
N CYS A 28 -41.79 11.28 14.22
CA CYS A 28 -40.96 11.52 15.38
C CYS A 28 -40.18 12.82 15.17
N SER A 29 -40.28 13.69 16.14
CA SER A 29 -39.56 14.96 16.26
C SER A 29 -38.03 14.71 16.22
N ASP A 30 -37.34 15.40 15.31
CA ASP A 30 -35.88 15.48 15.25
C ASP A 30 -35.35 16.24 16.48
N GLU A 31 -35.02 15.53 17.55
CA GLU A 31 -33.97 15.98 18.44
C GLU A 31 -32.66 15.60 17.81
N ALA A 32 -32.01 16.55 17.14
CA ALA A 32 -30.63 16.42 16.68
C ALA A 32 -29.74 16.17 17.90
N ILE A 33 -29.35 14.91 18.10
CA ILE A 33 -28.28 14.55 19.04
C ILE A 33 -27.03 15.24 18.51
N SER A 34 -26.62 16.34 19.14
CA SER A 34 -25.35 16.99 18.84
C SER A 34 -24.24 15.98 19.15
N GLN A 35 -23.58 15.48 18.11
CA GLN A 35 -22.40 14.64 18.30
C GLN A 35 -21.35 15.41 19.10
N PRO A 36 -20.67 14.77 20.07
CA PRO A 36 -19.63 15.43 20.83
C PRO A 36 -18.54 15.92 19.86
N LYS A 37 -18.26 17.23 19.89
CA LYS A 37 -17.09 17.81 19.19
C LYS A 37 -15.85 17.10 19.72
N ILE A 38 -15.13 16.40 18.85
CA ILE A 38 -13.82 15.82 19.17
C ILE A 38 -12.87 17.01 19.42
N GLU A 39 -12.45 17.21 20.67
CA GLU A 39 -11.40 18.16 21.00
C GLU A 39 -10.05 17.54 20.64
N PHE A 40 -9.42 18.04 19.58
CA PHE A 40 -8.10 17.61 19.16
C PHE A 40 -7.02 18.14 20.11
N THR A 41 -5.97 17.34 20.32
CA THR A 41 -4.74 17.82 20.98
C THR A 41 -3.98 18.79 20.06
N SER A 42 -3.12 19.63 20.61
CA SER A 42 -2.32 20.59 19.82
C SER A 42 -1.48 19.91 18.71
N SER A 43 -1.09 18.65 18.88
CA SER A 43 -0.37 17.89 17.86
C SER A 43 -1.30 17.49 16.70
N VAL A 44 -2.54 17.13 16.99
CA VAL A 44 -3.55 16.77 15.97
C VAL A 44 -4.03 18.03 15.25
N GLU A 45 -4.09 19.18 15.91
CA GLU A 45 -4.40 20.47 15.27
C GLU A 45 -3.43 20.79 14.12
N LYS A 46 -2.13 20.49 14.28
CA LYS A 46 -1.15 20.64 13.21
C LYS A 46 -1.45 19.74 12.01
N LEU A 47 -1.91 18.50 12.26
CA LEU A 47 -2.34 17.60 11.18
C LEU A 47 -3.60 18.13 10.47
N VAL A 48 -4.56 18.69 11.23
CA VAL A 48 -5.75 19.33 10.64
C VAL A 48 -5.35 20.52 9.77
N GLU A 49 -4.41 21.36 10.26
CA GLU A 49 -3.88 22.49 9.47
C GLU A 49 -3.20 22.02 8.18
N HIS A 50 -2.48 20.89 8.24
CA HIS A 50 -1.83 20.29 7.08
C HIS A 50 -2.82 19.89 5.97
N THR A 51 -4.10 19.66 6.28
CA THR A 51 -5.15 19.41 5.27
C THR A 51 -5.26 20.53 4.21
N LYS A 52 -4.81 21.74 4.52
CA LYS A 52 -4.77 22.86 3.58
C LYS A 52 -3.81 22.64 2.39
N GLU A 53 -2.87 21.70 2.51
CA GLU A 53 -2.03 21.29 1.38
C GLU A 53 -2.83 20.54 0.30
N PHE A 54 -3.96 19.93 0.68
CA PHE A 54 -4.75 19.02 -0.17
C PHE A 54 -6.11 19.59 -0.59
N ILE A 55 -6.32 20.90 -0.52
CA ILE A 55 -7.54 21.53 -1.04
C ILE A 55 -7.53 21.37 -2.56
N PRO A 56 -8.55 20.73 -3.17
CA PRO A 56 -8.57 20.45 -4.60
C PRO A 56 -8.39 21.69 -5.45
N LYS A 57 -7.31 21.73 -6.25
CA LYS A 57 -6.98 22.85 -7.12
C LYS A 57 -6.02 22.41 -8.22
N VAL A 58 -6.21 22.92 -9.44
CA VAL A 58 -5.20 22.85 -10.50
C VAL A 58 -4.32 24.10 -10.42
N TYR A 59 -3.03 23.90 -10.24
CA TYR A 59 -2.00 24.95 -10.31
C TYR A 59 -1.46 24.98 -11.72
N SER A 60 -1.57 26.12 -12.39
CA SER A 60 -1.13 26.32 -13.77
C SER A 60 0.02 27.31 -13.83
N TYR A 61 1.04 26.98 -14.61
CA TYR A 61 2.26 27.76 -14.78
C TYR A 61 2.43 28.20 -16.24
N ASP A 62 3.02 29.37 -16.45
CA ASP A 62 3.22 29.96 -17.80
C ASP A 62 4.14 29.10 -18.68
N ASN A 63 4.90 28.17 -18.08
CA ASN A 63 5.72 27.19 -18.79
C ASN A 63 4.93 25.98 -19.32
N GLY A 64 3.59 25.99 -19.28
CA GLY A 64 2.72 24.93 -19.80
C GLY A 64 2.72 23.67 -18.95
N ILE A 65 2.88 23.81 -17.63
CA ILE A 65 2.78 22.71 -16.66
C ILE A 65 1.59 22.97 -15.73
N HIS A 66 0.75 21.95 -15.54
CA HIS A 66 -0.46 22.02 -14.75
C HIS A 66 -0.49 20.87 -13.76
N VAL A 67 -0.66 21.17 -12.48
CA VAL A 67 -0.62 20.19 -11.38
C VAL A 67 -1.97 20.13 -10.68
N ALA A 68 -2.63 18.99 -10.74
CA ALA A 68 -3.88 18.73 -10.05
C ALA A 68 -3.57 18.22 -8.63
N VAL A 69 -3.72 19.10 -7.63
CA VAL A 69 -3.45 18.81 -6.21
C VAL A 69 -4.75 18.53 -5.48
N GLY A 70 -4.80 17.48 -4.65
CA GLY A 70 -5.91 17.20 -3.73
C GLY A 70 -7.14 16.54 -4.36
N PHE A 71 -7.05 16.09 -5.61
CA PHE A 71 -8.09 15.31 -6.28
C PHE A 71 -7.95 13.82 -6.00
N GLY A 72 -6.75 13.36 -5.77
CA GLY A 72 -6.31 12.03 -5.39
C GLY A 72 -5.32 12.09 -4.22
N ILE A 73 -4.81 10.95 -3.76
CA ILE A 73 -3.71 10.90 -2.79
C ILE A 73 -2.47 11.50 -3.46
N ALA A 74 -2.14 11.04 -4.67
CA ALA A 74 -1.10 11.65 -5.48
C ALA A 74 -1.64 12.78 -6.37
N ASN A 75 -0.77 13.71 -6.71
CA ASN A 75 -0.99 14.70 -7.75
C ASN A 75 -0.86 14.05 -9.12
N SER A 76 -1.61 14.54 -10.11
CA SER A 76 -1.37 14.24 -11.51
C SER A 76 -0.89 15.52 -12.21
N ILE A 77 0.10 15.40 -13.08
CA ILE A 77 0.74 16.55 -13.72
C ILE A 77 0.52 16.44 -15.22
N MET A 78 -0.05 17.49 -15.83
CA MET A 78 -0.15 17.63 -17.28
C MET A 78 0.94 18.58 -17.79
N VAL A 79 1.67 18.15 -18.81
CA VAL A 79 2.65 18.95 -19.53
C VAL A 79 2.16 19.19 -20.95
N GLU A 80 1.97 20.46 -21.33
CA GLU A 80 1.52 20.85 -22.66
C GLU A 80 2.65 20.76 -23.68
N GLY A 81 2.34 20.18 -24.85
CA GLY A 81 3.23 20.11 -25.99
C GLY A 81 2.55 20.45 -27.30
N GLU A 82 3.33 20.46 -28.39
CA GLU A 82 2.86 20.77 -29.75
C GLU A 82 1.94 19.63 -30.26
N GLY A 83 0.62 19.90 -30.27
CA GLY A 83 -0.37 18.93 -30.74
C GLY A 83 -0.58 17.69 -29.85
N GLY A 84 -0.13 17.73 -28.60
CA GLY A 84 -0.34 16.65 -27.63
C GLY A 84 0.10 17.03 -26.25
N ASN A 85 -0.46 16.34 -25.25
CA ASN A 85 -0.13 16.51 -23.83
C ASN A 85 0.50 15.23 -23.25
N ILE A 86 1.24 15.38 -22.17
CA ILE A 86 1.83 14.28 -21.41
C ILE A 86 1.27 14.32 -20.01
N ILE A 87 0.92 13.16 -19.46
CA ILE A 87 0.52 13.00 -18.06
C ILE A 87 1.67 12.35 -17.30
N ILE A 88 2.02 12.92 -16.16
CA ILE A 88 2.95 12.33 -15.20
C ILE A 88 2.15 11.99 -13.96
N ASP A 89 2.16 10.71 -13.59
CA ASP A 89 1.31 10.06 -12.60
C ASP A 89 -0.20 10.16 -12.88
N ALA A 90 -0.85 9.01 -12.88
CA ALA A 90 -2.18 8.83 -13.43
C ALA A 90 -3.33 8.92 -12.41
N ALA A 91 -3.03 9.22 -11.14
CA ALA A 91 -3.93 9.18 -9.99
C ALA A 91 -4.30 7.76 -9.50
N ASP A 92 -5.09 7.70 -8.41
CA ASP A 92 -5.42 6.52 -7.61
C ASP A 92 -6.40 5.55 -8.28
N SER A 93 -7.19 6.03 -9.21
CA SER A 93 -8.19 5.23 -9.90
C SER A 93 -8.67 5.88 -11.20
N VAL A 94 -9.41 5.13 -11.97
CA VAL A 94 -10.09 5.60 -13.18
C VAL A 94 -11.01 6.79 -12.88
N TYR A 95 -11.68 6.80 -11.72
CA TYR A 95 -12.60 7.86 -11.32
C TYR A 95 -11.87 9.19 -11.03
N GLU A 96 -10.78 9.16 -10.25
CA GLU A 96 -9.98 10.35 -9.98
C GLU A 96 -9.32 10.88 -11.25
N ALA A 97 -8.81 9.99 -12.12
CA ALA A 97 -8.24 10.35 -13.41
C ALA A 97 -9.27 11.07 -14.32
N GLU A 98 -10.51 10.58 -14.38
CA GLU A 98 -11.61 11.23 -15.12
C GLU A 98 -11.89 12.63 -14.57
N LYS A 99 -11.99 12.76 -13.26
CA LYS A 99 -12.24 14.03 -12.60
C LYS A 99 -11.11 15.03 -12.87
N ILE A 100 -9.86 14.62 -12.71
CA ILE A 100 -8.68 15.44 -12.99
C ILE A 100 -8.65 15.87 -14.47
N TYR A 101 -8.86 14.93 -15.38
CA TYR A 101 -8.83 15.22 -16.82
C TYR A 101 -9.93 16.20 -17.23
N SER A 102 -11.08 16.22 -16.57
CA SER A 102 -12.13 17.21 -16.84
C SER A 102 -11.61 18.65 -16.70
N TYR A 103 -10.76 18.92 -15.70
CA TYR A 103 -10.10 20.22 -15.52
C TYR A 103 -8.97 20.44 -16.52
N PHE A 104 -8.13 19.44 -16.75
CA PHE A 104 -7.03 19.56 -17.71
C PHE A 104 -7.52 19.85 -19.14
N LYS A 105 -8.62 19.20 -19.53
CA LYS A 105 -9.23 19.41 -20.85
C LYS A 105 -9.77 20.83 -21.06
N GLU A 106 -10.21 21.51 -20.00
CA GLU A 106 -10.61 22.91 -20.07
C GLU A 106 -9.40 23.84 -20.33
N ILE A 107 -8.22 23.46 -19.90
CA ILE A 107 -6.98 24.20 -20.12
C ILE A 107 -6.43 23.90 -21.52
N ASN A 108 -6.23 22.60 -21.83
CA ASN A 108 -5.71 22.14 -23.11
C ASN A 108 -6.36 20.81 -23.52
N SER A 109 -7.08 20.81 -24.64
CA SER A 109 -7.83 19.64 -25.15
C SER A 109 -7.04 18.79 -26.15
N ASN A 110 -5.75 19.03 -26.32
CA ASN A 110 -4.89 18.21 -27.17
C ASN A 110 -4.88 16.75 -26.67
N PRO A 111 -4.71 15.76 -27.57
CA PRO A 111 -4.69 14.35 -27.19
C PRO A 111 -3.53 14.03 -26.23
N ILE A 112 -3.75 13.09 -25.32
CA ILE A 112 -2.68 12.56 -24.47
C ILE A 112 -1.80 11.64 -25.31
N LYS A 113 -0.50 11.93 -25.36
CA LYS A 113 0.50 11.19 -26.15
C LYS A 113 1.31 10.21 -25.30
N ALA A 114 1.47 10.53 -24.02
CA ALA A 114 2.15 9.64 -23.07
C ALA A 114 1.58 9.78 -21.67
N VAL A 115 1.69 8.69 -20.89
CA VAL A 115 1.53 8.65 -19.43
C VAL A 115 2.84 8.10 -18.88
N ILE A 116 3.45 8.82 -17.96
CA ILE A 116 4.70 8.45 -17.31
C ILE A 116 4.39 8.09 -15.86
N TYR A 117 4.75 6.88 -15.42
CA TYR A 117 4.69 6.51 -14.01
C TYR A 117 6.01 6.84 -13.35
N THR A 118 5.99 7.59 -12.26
CA THR A 118 7.20 7.83 -11.47
C THR A 118 7.64 6.55 -10.74
N HIS A 119 6.69 5.72 -10.32
CA HIS A 119 6.96 4.43 -9.66
C HIS A 119 5.70 3.55 -9.56
N ASN A 120 5.83 2.36 -8.95
CA ASN A 120 4.82 1.30 -8.95
C ASN A 120 3.64 1.49 -7.99
N HIS A 121 3.55 2.53 -7.17
CA HIS A 121 2.42 2.70 -6.25
C HIS A 121 1.11 2.97 -6.98
N GLY A 122 0.00 2.52 -6.39
CA GLY A 122 -1.33 2.57 -7.02
C GLY A 122 -1.82 3.98 -7.28
N ASP A 123 -1.53 4.92 -6.39
CA ASP A 123 -1.90 6.33 -6.50
C ASP A 123 -1.20 7.08 -7.65
N HIS A 124 -0.18 6.48 -8.29
CA HIS A 124 0.48 6.98 -9.49
C HIS A 124 0.09 6.25 -10.77
N THR A 125 -0.53 5.06 -10.65
CA THR A 125 -0.68 4.14 -11.78
C THR A 125 -2.11 3.70 -12.06
N PHE A 126 -3.01 3.70 -11.07
CA PHE A 126 -4.34 3.08 -11.20
C PHE A 126 -5.36 3.91 -11.99
N GLY A 127 -5.07 5.16 -12.31
CA GLY A 127 -5.91 5.95 -13.21
C GLY A 127 -5.57 5.79 -14.70
N ALA A 128 -4.49 5.07 -15.04
CA ALA A 128 -3.94 5.04 -16.40
C ALA A 128 -4.92 4.51 -17.46
N ALA A 129 -5.78 3.56 -17.13
CA ALA A 129 -6.76 3.02 -18.06
C ALA A 129 -7.75 4.08 -18.56
N TYR A 130 -8.02 5.13 -17.78
CA TYR A 130 -8.83 6.24 -18.22
C TYR A 130 -8.15 6.96 -19.41
N TYR A 131 -6.91 7.41 -19.23
CA TYR A 131 -6.15 8.11 -20.27
C TYR A 131 -5.90 7.21 -21.49
N TYR A 132 -5.63 5.93 -21.25
CA TYR A 132 -5.40 4.94 -22.32
C TYR A 132 -6.62 4.77 -23.22
N ASN A 133 -7.83 4.87 -22.66
CA ASN A 133 -9.08 4.65 -23.40
C ASN A 133 -9.74 5.91 -23.95
N LEU A 134 -9.13 7.11 -23.78
CA LEU A 134 -9.70 8.37 -24.27
C LEU A 134 -9.78 8.46 -25.79
N SER A 135 -8.88 7.82 -26.52
CA SER A 135 -8.80 7.91 -27.97
C SER A 135 -8.43 6.58 -28.63
N GLU A 136 -8.63 6.47 -29.96
CA GLU A 136 -8.18 5.29 -30.73
C GLU A 136 -6.64 5.21 -30.75
N GLU A 137 -5.94 6.34 -30.95
CA GLU A 137 -4.48 6.41 -30.82
C GLU A 137 -4.11 6.39 -29.34
N LYS A 138 -3.58 5.24 -28.89
CA LYS A 138 -3.25 5.01 -27.49
C LYS A 138 -1.99 5.78 -27.07
N PRO A 139 -2.00 6.45 -25.90
CA PRO A 139 -0.80 7.05 -25.34
C PRO A 139 0.24 5.99 -25.03
N LYS A 140 1.52 6.36 -25.09
CA LYS A 140 2.61 5.49 -24.60
C LYS A 140 2.63 5.49 -23.08
N ILE A 141 2.73 4.32 -22.50
CA ILE A 141 2.93 4.17 -21.05
C ILE A 141 4.42 3.95 -20.82
N ILE A 142 5.04 4.83 -20.03
CA ILE A 142 6.48 4.86 -19.82
C ILE A 142 6.79 4.72 -18.34
N ALA A 143 7.73 3.83 -17.98
CA ALA A 143 8.14 3.61 -16.60
C ALA A 143 9.55 2.99 -16.51
N HIS A 144 10.07 2.84 -15.30
CA HIS A 144 11.27 2.07 -15.06
C HIS A 144 11.03 0.56 -15.36
N GLU A 145 12.05 -0.16 -15.80
CA GLU A 145 11.93 -1.57 -16.24
C GLU A 145 11.40 -2.52 -15.16
N THR A 146 11.62 -2.18 -13.88
CA THR A 146 11.18 -3.01 -12.75
C THR A 146 9.79 -2.63 -12.21
N THR A 147 9.15 -1.59 -12.73
CA THR A 147 7.82 -1.13 -12.25
C THR A 147 6.78 -2.25 -12.31
N ALA A 148 6.68 -2.96 -13.44
CA ALA A 148 5.74 -4.07 -13.58
C ALA A 148 6.02 -5.20 -12.58
N TYR A 149 7.30 -5.52 -12.31
CA TYR A 149 7.68 -6.53 -11.33
C TYR A 149 7.21 -6.17 -9.91
N TYR A 150 7.45 -4.93 -9.47
CA TYR A 150 7.01 -4.50 -8.13
C TYR A 150 5.49 -4.40 -8.02
N MET A 151 4.81 -3.96 -9.08
CA MET A 151 3.36 -3.95 -9.16
C MET A 151 2.80 -5.38 -9.01
N GLU A 152 3.29 -6.33 -9.80
CA GLU A 152 2.85 -7.72 -9.74
C GLU A 152 3.14 -8.38 -8.38
N ARG A 153 4.20 -8.00 -7.69
CA ARG A 153 4.52 -8.50 -6.35
C ARG A 153 3.47 -8.07 -5.32
N ILE A 154 3.03 -6.81 -5.39
CA ILE A 154 2.03 -6.26 -4.46
C ILE A 154 0.64 -6.81 -4.77
N LEU A 155 0.25 -6.81 -6.05
CA LEU A 155 -1.06 -7.29 -6.50
C LEU A 155 -1.17 -8.83 -6.54
N GLY A 156 -0.05 -9.53 -6.47
CA GLY A 156 0.05 -10.98 -6.51
C GLY A 156 0.18 -11.63 -5.13
N ILE A 157 1.38 -12.19 -4.90
CA ILE A 157 1.64 -13.05 -3.72
C ILE A 157 1.47 -12.36 -2.36
N LEU A 158 1.62 -11.05 -2.29
CA LEU A 158 1.50 -10.28 -1.05
C LEU A 158 0.16 -9.54 -0.94
N ASN A 159 -0.70 -9.58 -1.95
CA ASN A 159 -1.94 -8.82 -2.01
C ASN A 159 -2.79 -8.94 -0.73
N PRO A 160 -3.12 -10.13 -0.20
CA PRO A 160 -4.00 -10.24 0.96
C PRO A 160 -3.49 -9.48 2.19
N ILE A 161 -2.20 -9.61 2.52
CA ILE A 161 -1.64 -8.97 3.70
C ILE A 161 -1.37 -7.48 3.49
N ILE A 162 -0.92 -7.09 2.31
CA ILE A 162 -0.64 -5.67 2.00
C ILE A 162 -1.95 -4.88 1.93
N SER A 163 -3.02 -5.41 1.33
CA SER A 163 -4.32 -4.75 1.26
C SER A 163 -4.90 -4.47 2.65
N VAL A 164 -4.91 -5.46 3.54
CA VAL A 164 -5.40 -5.28 4.92
C VAL A 164 -4.56 -4.26 5.69
N ARG A 165 -3.23 -4.35 5.59
CA ARG A 165 -2.33 -3.40 6.27
C ARG A 165 -2.41 -1.99 5.70
N SER A 166 -2.60 -1.85 4.38
CA SER A 166 -2.84 -0.56 3.72
C SER A 166 -4.15 0.05 4.18
N SER A 167 -5.23 -0.74 4.22
CA SER A 167 -6.53 -0.26 4.68
C SER A 167 -6.50 0.25 6.12
N ARG A 168 -5.75 -0.41 7.01
CA ARG A 168 -5.51 0.10 8.37
C ARG A 168 -4.69 1.38 8.37
N MET A 169 -3.62 1.45 7.56
CA MET A 169 -2.72 2.59 7.50
C MET A 169 -3.39 3.83 6.93
N PHE A 170 -4.23 3.68 5.91
CA PHE A 170 -4.97 4.77 5.28
C PHE A 170 -6.34 5.04 5.92
N GLY A 171 -6.78 4.19 6.84
CA GLY A 171 -8.03 4.39 7.56
C GLY A 171 -9.28 4.09 6.73
N THR A 172 -9.18 3.19 5.74
CA THR A 172 -10.26 2.86 4.80
C THR A 172 -11.57 2.42 5.45
N PHE A 173 -11.49 1.83 6.65
CA PHE A 173 -12.66 1.35 7.41
C PHE A 173 -13.20 2.37 8.42
N LEU A 174 -12.50 3.47 8.61
CA LEU A 174 -12.88 4.45 9.62
C LEU A 174 -14.10 5.25 9.17
N PRO A 175 -15.00 5.59 10.07
CA PRO A 175 -16.10 6.49 9.79
C PRO A 175 -15.56 7.89 9.45
N GLU A 176 -16.29 8.62 8.61
CA GLU A 176 -15.88 9.91 8.03
C GLU A 176 -15.44 10.93 9.09
N GLU A 177 -16.11 10.96 10.23
CA GLU A 177 -15.83 11.88 11.34
C GLU A 177 -14.48 11.63 12.02
N GLN A 178 -13.86 10.48 11.81
CA GLN A 178 -12.53 10.15 12.33
C GLN A 178 -11.39 10.44 11.34
N LEU A 179 -11.74 10.71 10.09
CA LEU A 179 -10.79 10.95 9.02
C LEU A 179 -10.31 12.39 9.03
N ILE A 180 -9.01 12.62 8.80
CA ILE A 180 -8.41 13.96 8.68
C ILE A 180 -7.78 14.08 7.29
N ASN A 181 -6.61 13.47 7.11
CA ASN A 181 -5.89 13.31 5.85
C ASN A 181 -4.93 12.12 6.00
N VAL A 182 -4.25 11.72 4.93
CA VAL A 182 -3.30 10.60 4.95
C VAL A 182 -1.83 11.06 5.00
N GLY A 183 -1.60 12.33 5.32
CA GLY A 183 -0.27 12.93 5.48
C GLY A 183 0.34 13.46 4.19
N ILE A 184 0.15 12.77 3.08
CA ILE A 184 0.63 13.12 1.74
C ILE A 184 -0.49 13.46 0.76
N GLY A 185 -1.73 13.25 1.15
CA GLY A 185 -2.92 13.52 0.34
C GLY A 185 -4.18 13.60 1.20
N PRO A 186 -5.33 13.92 0.59
CA PRO A 186 -6.62 13.87 1.25
C PRO A 186 -7.02 12.43 1.54
N PHE A 187 -7.99 12.24 2.42
CA PHE A 187 -8.65 10.94 2.49
C PHE A 187 -9.55 10.74 1.28
N LEU A 188 -9.46 9.55 0.67
CA LEU A 188 -10.32 9.14 -0.44
C LEU A 188 -11.27 8.03 -0.02
N GLY A 189 -12.55 8.22 -0.31
CA GLY A 189 -13.56 7.18 -0.13
C GLY A 189 -13.32 6.01 -1.10
N VAL A 190 -13.46 4.78 -0.61
CA VAL A 190 -13.19 3.56 -1.40
C VAL A 190 -14.32 3.20 -2.36
N SER A 191 -15.51 3.76 -2.18
CA SER A 191 -16.76 3.32 -2.83
C SER A 191 -16.80 3.50 -4.36
N GLN A 192 -15.88 4.25 -4.96
CA GLN A 192 -15.82 4.52 -6.40
C GLN A 192 -14.44 4.22 -7.03
N SER A 193 -13.51 3.69 -6.24
CA SER A 193 -12.15 3.42 -6.68
C SER A 193 -12.10 2.15 -7.54
N VAL A 194 -11.82 2.32 -8.83
CA VAL A 194 -11.57 1.22 -9.77
C VAL A 194 -10.11 1.30 -10.22
N PRO A 195 -9.26 0.35 -9.83
CA PRO A 195 -7.87 0.34 -10.26
C PRO A 195 -7.76 -0.01 -11.74
N GLY A 196 -7.22 0.90 -12.53
CA GLY A 196 -7.04 0.76 -13.97
C GLY A 196 -5.57 0.87 -14.37
N TYR A 197 -4.72 -0.01 -13.85
CA TYR A 197 -3.32 -0.11 -14.24
C TYR A 197 -3.19 -0.57 -15.70
N ILE A 198 -2.27 0.05 -16.45
CA ILE A 198 -1.84 -0.38 -17.79
C ILE A 198 -0.34 -0.67 -17.74
N LYS A 199 0.05 -1.84 -18.23
CA LYS A 199 1.46 -2.25 -18.26
C LYS A 199 2.28 -1.31 -19.16
N PRO A 200 3.50 -0.88 -18.75
CA PRO A 200 4.34 0.00 -19.56
C PRO A 200 4.71 -0.58 -20.92
N ASP A 201 4.62 0.27 -21.96
CA ASP A 201 5.06 -0.03 -23.33
C ASP A 201 6.56 0.23 -23.51
N ILE A 202 7.06 1.31 -22.86
CA ILE A 202 8.44 1.75 -22.95
C ILE A 202 9.03 1.70 -21.56
N THR A 203 10.13 0.98 -21.44
CA THR A 203 10.85 0.84 -20.17
C THR A 203 12.34 1.14 -20.34
N PHE A 204 12.99 1.55 -19.26
CA PHE A 204 14.43 1.83 -19.22
C PHE A 204 15.03 1.47 -17.85
N ALA A 205 16.35 1.33 -17.78
CA ALA A 205 17.06 0.99 -16.54
C ALA A 205 17.60 2.24 -15.83
N ASP A 206 18.49 3.01 -16.46
CA ASP A 206 19.20 4.11 -15.79
C ASP A 206 18.67 5.49 -16.20
N GLU A 207 18.66 5.75 -17.51
CA GLU A 207 18.28 7.04 -18.10
C GLU A 207 17.56 6.82 -19.43
N LEU A 208 16.55 7.66 -19.73
CA LEU A 208 15.89 7.70 -21.02
C LEU A 208 15.66 9.16 -21.43
N LYS A 209 16.22 9.56 -22.58
CA LYS A 209 15.97 10.87 -23.22
C LYS A 209 15.10 10.67 -24.44
N LEU A 210 14.03 11.44 -24.52
CA LEU A 210 13.07 11.36 -25.62
C LEU A 210 12.41 12.72 -25.85
N SER A 211 11.80 12.87 -27.04
CA SER A 211 10.99 14.04 -27.35
C SER A 211 9.58 13.57 -27.72
N ILE A 212 8.57 14.08 -27.00
CA ILE A 212 7.15 13.77 -27.24
C ILE A 212 6.40 15.08 -27.40
N ALA A 213 5.63 15.24 -28.48
CA ALA A 213 4.86 16.44 -28.74
C ALA A 213 5.72 17.74 -28.66
N GLY A 214 6.98 17.69 -29.11
CA GLY A 214 7.91 18.81 -29.07
C GLY A 214 8.50 19.14 -27.71
N ILE A 215 8.25 18.29 -26.69
CA ILE A 215 8.82 18.43 -25.35
C ILE A 215 10.01 17.47 -25.23
N ASP A 216 11.20 18.00 -24.92
CA ASP A 216 12.35 17.18 -24.55
C ASP A 216 12.25 16.79 -23.09
N ILE A 217 12.32 15.49 -22.84
CA ILE A 217 12.12 14.87 -21.55
C ILE A 217 13.34 14.00 -21.22
N GLU A 218 13.83 14.15 -20.02
CA GLU A 218 14.83 13.25 -19.45
C GLU A 218 14.21 12.52 -18.25
N LEU A 219 14.22 11.19 -18.31
CA LEU A 219 13.78 10.31 -17.24
C LEU A 219 15.02 9.68 -16.60
N HIS A 220 15.15 9.79 -15.31
CA HIS A 220 16.30 9.27 -14.58
C HIS A 220 15.84 8.32 -13.49
N HIS A 221 16.42 7.11 -13.44
CA HIS A 221 16.22 6.22 -12.32
C HIS A 221 16.77 6.88 -11.05
N ALA A 222 15.98 6.91 -9.99
CA ALA A 222 16.29 7.67 -8.78
C ALA A 222 15.73 6.96 -7.55
N ILE A 223 16.43 5.93 -7.08
CA ILE A 223 16.04 5.14 -5.92
C ILE A 223 15.65 6.06 -4.75
N GLY A 224 14.54 5.75 -4.10
CA GLY A 224 14.05 6.52 -2.97
C GLY A 224 12.88 5.83 -2.29
N GLU A 225 11.66 6.33 -2.45
CA GLU A 225 10.47 5.72 -1.86
C GLU A 225 10.27 4.27 -2.35
N THR A 226 10.63 3.99 -3.60
CA THR A 226 10.66 2.63 -4.17
C THR A 226 11.94 2.40 -4.96
N ASN A 227 12.22 1.12 -5.25
CA ASN A 227 13.41 0.75 -6.01
C ASN A 227 13.30 1.03 -7.50
N ASP A 228 12.10 1.24 -8.03
CA ASP A 228 11.80 1.61 -9.42
C ASP A 228 11.50 3.10 -9.59
N GLN A 229 11.67 3.89 -8.54
CA GLN A 229 11.42 5.32 -8.56
C GLN A 229 12.26 6.00 -9.64
N LEU A 230 11.62 6.89 -10.41
CA LEU A 230 12.27 7.78 -11.34
C LEU A 230 11.86 9.24 -11.06
N PHE A 231 12.65 10.18 -11.54
CA PHE A 231 12.20 11.54 -11.68
C PHE A 231 12.16 11.96 -13.17
N VAL A 232 11.30 12.94 -13.45
CA VAL A 232 11.19 13.56 -14.78
C VAL A 232 11.82 14.93 -14.73
N TRP A 233 12.72 15.20 -15.69
CA TRP A 233 13.37 16.48 -15.89
C TRP A 233 12.99 17.07 -17.25
N LEU A 234 12.56 18.32 -17.27
CA LEU A 234 12.27 19.09 -18.49
C LEU A 234 13.28 20.23 -18.62
N PRO A 235 14.40 20.00 -19.34
CA PRO A 235 15.55 20.91 -19.34
C PRO A 235 15.21 22.33 -19.79
N GLN A 236 14.40 22.47 -20.86
CA GLN A 236 14.04 23.78 -21.40
C GLN A 236 13.13 24.59 -20.48
N ARG A 237 12.44 23.90 -19.54
CA ARG A 237 11.51 24.50 -18.58
C ARG A 237 12.08 24.59 -17.17
N LYS A 238 13.29 24.06 -16.96
CA LYS A 238 13.94 23.91 -15.66
C LYS A 238 13.00 23.33 -14.60
N ALA A 239 12.19 22.39 -15.00
CA ALA A 239 11.11 21.80 -14.21
C ALA A 239 11.43 20.36 -13.83
N LEU A 240 11.38 20.08 -12.54
CA LEU A 240 11.66 18.79 -11.92
C LEU A 240 10.37 18.19 -11.34
N MET A 241 10.05 16.95 -11.72
CA MET A 241 9.00 16.13 -11.13
C MET A 241 9.65 14.94 -10.42
N PRO A 242 9.85 15.03 -9.11
CA PRO A 242 10.66 14.06 -8.34
C PRO A 242 9.93 12.77 -7.98
N GLY A 243 8.66 12.62 -8.37
CA GLY A 243 7.78 11.58 -7.84
C GLY A 243 7.65 11.73 -6.31
N ASP A 244 7.81 10.62 -5.60
CA ASP A 244 7.71 10.56 -4.14
C ASP A 244 9.05 10.74 -3.42
N ASN A 245 10.11 11.13 -4.15
CA ASN A 245 11.39 11.39 -3.51
C ASN A 245 11.39 12.68 -2.68
N ILE A 246 10.38 13.53 -2.82
CA ILE A 246 10.16 14.69 -1.98
C ILE A 246 8.68 15.08 -1.92
N TYR A 247 8.19 15.39 -0.73
CA TYR A 247 6.86 15.96 -0.43
C TYR A 247 6.91 16.70 0.92
N LYS A 248 5.88 17.48 1.26
CA LYS A 248 5.88 18.37 2.43
C LYS A 248 5.54 17.64 3.73
N THR A 249 6.33 16.62 4.05
CA THR A 249 6.34 15.89 5.33
C THR A 249 7.63 15.09 5.44
N PHE A 250 7.98 14.61 6.65
CA PHE A 250 9.16 13.76 6.83
C PHE A 250 9.06 12.51 5.93
N PRO A 251 10.15 12.16 5.20
CA PRO A 251 10.13 11.07 4.23
C PRO A 251 9.78 9.72 4.87
N ASN A 252 9.02 8.94 4.14
CA ASN A 252 8.61 7.61 4.58
C ASN A 252 9.70 6.58 4.30
N LEU A 253 10.82 6.68 5.01
CA LEU A 253 11.94 5.74 4.87
C LEU A 253 11.53 4.30 5.24
N TYR A 254 10.39 4.12 5.87
CA TYR A 254 9.72 2.85 6.10
C TYR A 254 8.21 3.02 6.19
N THR A 255 7.45 2.22 5.45
CA THR A 255 6.00 2.20 5.54
C THR A 255 5.47 1.01 6.35
N ILE A 256 4.58 1.29 7.32
CA ILE A 256 4.03 0.27 8.23
C ILE A 256 3.12 -0.75 7.56
N ARG A 257 2.60 -0.47 6.35
CA ARG A 257 1.88 -1.48 5.55
C ARG A 257 2.78 -2.62 5.09
N GLY A 258 4.08 -2.37 4.99
CA GLY A 258 5.09 -3.30 4.49
C GLY A 258 5.63 -2.87 3.12
N THR A 259 6.93 -2.99 2.96
CA THR A 259 7.66 -2.64 1.74
C THR A 259 8.93 -3.48 1.63
N THR A 260 9.56 -3.48 0.46
CA THR A 260 10.97 -3.83 0.34
C THR A 260 11.82 -2.83 1.10
N HIS A 261 13.07 -3.21 1.43
CA HIS A 261 14.00 -2.25 2.02
C HIS A 261 14.14 -1.04 1.08
N ARG A 262 14.03 0.17 1.63
CA ARG A 262 14.30 1.43 0.94
C ARG A 262 15.75 1.80 1.15
N ASP A 263 16.51 1.91 0.08
CA ASP A 263 17.92 2.31 0.15
C ASP A 263 18.03 3.80 0.46
N VAL A 264 18.21 4.10 1.76
CA VAL A 264 18.25 5.48 2.25
C VAL A 264 19.45 6.25 1.71
N LYS A 265 20.60 5.57 1.51
CA LYS A 265 21.80 6.20 0.89
C LYS A 265 21.54 6.51 -0.58
N GLY A 266 20.93 5.57 -1.32
CA GLY A 266 20.53 5.78 -2.71
C GLY A 266 19.51 6.94 -2.84
N TRP A 267 18.61 7.11 -1.86
CA TRP A 267 17.70 8.25 -1.84
C TRP A 267 18.43 9.60 -1.69
N VAL A 268 19.45 9.67 -0.82
CA VAL A 268 20.31 10.85 -0.70
C VAL A 268 21.00 11.16 -2.02
N ASP A 269 21.57 10.15 -2.68
CA ASP A 269 22.28 10.31 -3.96
C ASP A 269 21.33 10.76 -5.08
N SER A 270 20.07 10.28 -5.08
CA SER A 270 19.02 10.73 -5.99
C SER A 270 18.68 12.21 -5.80
N LEU A 271 18.56 12.67 -4.55
CA LEU A 271 18.34 14.09 -4.25
C LEU A 271 19.55 14.96 -4.61
N ASP A 272 20.77 14.46 -4.44
CA ASP A 272 21.98 15.17 -4.89
C ASP A 272 22.02 15.30 -6.43
N HIS A 273 21.59 14.27 -7.17
CA HIS A 273 21.43 14.36 -8.62
C HIS A 273 20.38 15.42 -9.01
N MET A 274 19.20 15.39 -8.39
CA MET A 274 18.14 16.39 -8.63
C MET A 274 18.64 17.82 -8.37
N ARG A 275 19.38 18.04 -7.28
CA ARG A 275 19.99 19.35 -6.96
C ARG A 275 21.01 19.80 -7.99
N SER A 276 21.77 18.88 -8.58
CA SER A 276 22.79 19.18 -9.61
C SER A 276 22.20 19.73 -10.91
N LEU A 277 20.89 19.52 -11.16
CA LEU A 277 20.18 20.02 -12.33
C LEU A 277 19.76 21.49 -12.20
N ASP A 278 19.89 22.09 -11.01
CA ASP A 278 19.52 23.47 -10.70
C ASP A 278 18.09 23.84 -11.13
N PRO A 279 17.06 23.10 -10.63
CA PRO A 279 15.67 23.33 -11.03
C PRO A 279 15.13 24.66 -10.51
N GLU A 280 14.33 25.36 -11.35
CA GLU A 280 13.57 26.55 -10.97
C GLU A 280 12.17 26.20 -10.47
N PHE A 281 11.62 25.05 -10.92
CA PHE A 281 10.30 24.55 -10.53
C PHE A 281 10.41 23.13 -10.00
N LEU A 282 9.69 22.86 -8.90
CA LEU A 282 9.56 21.53 -8.30
C LEU A 282 8.08 21.16 -8.23
N PHE A 283 7.71 20.10 -8.93
CA PHE A 283 6.35 19.56 -8.99
C PHE A 283 6.29 18.16 -8.37
N PRO A 284 6.19 18.07 -7.04
CA PRO A 284 6.14 16.77 -6.36
C PRO A 284 4.82 16.04 -6.66
N SER A 285 4.86 14.72 -6.61
CA SER A 285 3.66 13.89 -6.77
C SER A 285 2.71 13.93 -5.58
N HIS A 286 3.10 14.63 -4.51
CA HIS A 286 2.25 14.94 -3.34
C HIS A 286 2.50 16.37 -2.89
N THR A 287 1.48 16.98 -2.29
CA THR A 287 1.51 18.36 -1.77
C THR A 287 1.62 19.41 -2.89
N LYS A 288 1.78 20.68 -2.50
CA LYS A 288 1.78 21.79 -3.47
C LYS A 288 3.12 21.93 -4.18
N PRO A 289 3.11 22.41 -5.45
CA PRO A 289 4.33 22.79 -6.16
C PRO A 289 5.12 23.90 -5.49
N LEU A 290 6.43 23.95 -5.81
CA LEU A 290 7.37 25.00 -5.38
C LEU A 290 8.04 25.65 -6.58
N GLU A 291 8.48 26.91 -6.43
CA GLU A 291 9.18 27.66 -7.46
C GLU A 291 10.25 28.59 -6.87
N GLY A 292 11.25 28.94 -7.67
CA GLY A 292 12.30 29.88 -7.32
C GLY A 292 13.24 29.36 -6.21
N ASP A 293 13.65 30.29 -5.33
CA ASP A 293 14.67 30.02 -4.29
C ASP A 293 14.25 28.93 -3.29
N GLU A 294 12.94 28.68 -3.13
CA GLU A 294 12.44 27.64 -2.22
C GLU A 294 12.77 26.23 -2.71
N VAL A 295 12.92 26.02 -4.02
CA VAL A 295 13.19 24.71 -4.61
C VAL A 295 14.49 24.12 -4.10
N MET A 296 15.60 24.86 -4.29
CA MET A 296 16.93 24.39 -3.89
C MET A 296 17.06 24.30 -2.37
N ALA A 297 16.47 25.23 -1.63
CA ALA A 297 16.45 25.20 -0.17
C ALA A 297 15.74 23.96 0.36
N THR A 298 14.56 23.63 -0.21
CA THR A 298 13.77 22.47 0.19
C THR A 298 14.46 21.15 -0.15
N LEU A 299 14.98 21.00 -1.37
CA LEU A 299 15.77 19.82 -1.77
C LEU A 299 16.95 19.59 -0.83
N THR A 300 17.64 20.68 -0.42
CA THR A 300 18.80 20.60 0.47
C THR A 300 18.40 20.15 1.87
N ILE A 301 17.40 20.79 2.49
CA ILE A 301 16.96 20.45 3.86
C ILE A 301 16.42 19.00 3.90
N TYR A 302 15.67 18.60 2.89
CA TYR A 302 15.09 17.25 2.82
C TYR A 302 16.19 16.19 2.71
N ARG A 303 17.13 16.40 1.80
CA ARG A 303 18.32 15.56 1.60
C ARG A 303 19.16 15.44 2.88
N ASP A 304 19.40 16.57 3.56
CA ASP A 304 20.23 16.62 4.77
C ASP A 304 19.57 15.89 5.94
N ALA A 305 18.24 16.00 6.08
CA ALA A 305 17.49 15.26 7.10
C ALA A 305 17.58 13.73 6.88
N ILE A 306 17.44 13.27 5.63
CA ILE A 306 17.56 11.84 5.29
C ILE A 306 18.97 11.35 5.62
N GLN A 307 20.00 12.07 5.17
CA GLN A 307 21.38 11.70 5.44
C GLN A 307 21.70 11.72 6.93
N TYR A 308 21.22 12.71 7.67
CA TYR A 308 21.44 12.78 9.10
C TYR A 308 20.90 11.56 9.84
N VAL A 309 19.65 11.17 9.57
CA VAL A 309 19.05 10.00 10.20
C VAL A 309 19.80 8.72 9.81
N HIS A 310 20.18 8.58 8.55
CA HIS A 310 21.00 7.47 8.07
C HIS A 310 22.34 7.39 8.78
N ASP A 311 23.14 8.45 8.70
CA ASP A 311 24.51 8.45 9.17
C ASP A 311 24.60 8.31 10.70
N GLN A 312 23.69 8.97 11.45
CA GLN A 312 23.64 8.81 12.90
C GLN A 312 23.18 7.39 13.30
N THR A 313 22.26 6.78 12.56
CA THR A 313 21.87 5.38 12.80
C THR A 313 23.09 4.47 12.62
N ILE A 314 23.80 4.57 11.49
CA ILE A 314 25.00 3.74 11.23
C ILE A 314 26.09 4.00 12.27
N ARG A 315 26.32 5.27 12.65
CA ARG A 315 27.33 5.61 13.67
C ARG A 315 27.04 4.92 15.01
N LEU A 316 25.77 4.90 15.44
CA LEU A 316 25.36 4.27 16.69
C LEU A 316 25.34 2.73 16.60
N MET A 317 24.97 2.17 15.44
CA MET A 317 25.12 0.74 15.15
C MET A 317 26.60 0.30 15.29
N ASN A 318 27.53 1.08 14.75
CA ASN A 318 28.98 0.80 14.85
C ASN A 318 29.51 0.91 16.29
N GLN A 319 28.78 1.54 17.20
CA GLN A 319 29.06 1.53 18.63
C GLN A 319 28.42 0.35 19.37
N GLY A 320 27.71 -0.53 18.67
CA GLY A 320 27.08 -1.72 19.21
C GLY A 320 25.72 -1.48 19.87
N LEU A 321 25.06 -0.34 19.60
CA LEU A 321 23.73 -0.08 20.12
C LEU A 321 22.64 -0.84 19.34
N TYR A 322 21.58 -1.24 20.04
CA TYR A 322 20.40 -1.88 19.47
C TYR A 322 19.38 -0.85 18.95
N PRO A 323 18.48 -1.23 18.05
CA PRO A 323 17.52 -0.30 17.44
C PRO A 323 16.69 0.51 18.44
N ASP A 324 16.23 -0.11 19.53
CA ASP A 324 15.45 0.53 20.59
C ASP A 324 16.27 1.53 21.42
N GLN A 325 17.57 1.32 21.56
CA GLN A 325 18.48 2.31 22.16
C GLN A 325 18.76 3.48 21.21
N ILE A 326 18.96 3.17 19.91
CA ILE A 326 19.26 4.17 18.88
C ILE A 326 18.10 5.17 18.71
N ILE A 327 16.86 4.69 18.71
CA ILE A 327 15.68 5.55 18.53
C ILE A 327 15.49 6.59 19.65
N GLU A 328 16.08 6.39 20.81
CA GLU A 328 16.04 7.35 21.93
C GLU A 328 17.14 8.43 21.84
N LEU A 329 18.08 8.28 20.88
CA LEU A 329 19.26 9.15 20.75
C LEU A 329 19.25 9.99 19.47
N ILE A 330 18.38 9.68 18.50
CA ILE A 330 18.34 10.40 17.23
C ILE A 330 17.18 11.38 17.22
N GLU A 331 17.52 12.67 17.20
CA GLU A 331 16.65 13.81 16.95
C GLU A 331 17.24 14.65 15.83
N LEU A 332 16.41 15.28 14.99
CA LEU A 332 16.91 16.16 13.94
C LEU A 332 17.63 17.38 14.55
N PRO A 333 18.72 17.84 13.90
CA PRO A 333 19.36 19.10 14.28
C PRO A 333 18.35 20.26 14.29
N LYS A 334 18.46 21.14 15.28
CA LYS A 334 17.53 22.25 15.46
C LYS A 334 17.43 23.14 14.21
N GLU A 335 18.52 23.25 13.46
CA GLU A 335 18.63 24.06 12.25
C GLU A 335 17.68 23.60 11.14
N ILE A 336 17.28 22.31 11.13
CA ILE A 336 16.39 21.74 10.12
C ILE A 336 15.06 21.23 10.71
N ALA A 337 15.01 20.95 12.01
CA ALA A 337 13.84 20.35 12.67
C ALA A 337 12.55 21.17 12.53
N ASP A 338 12.66 22.49 12.42
CA ASP A 338 11.51 23.41 12.29
C ASP A 338 11.00 23.53 10.83
N SER A 339 11.63 22.84 9.88
CA SER A 339 11.18 22.86 8.48
C SER A 339 9.78 22.24 8.34
N PRO A 340 8.84 22.91 7.66
CA PRO A 340 7.51 22.34 7.41
C PRO A 340 7.54 21.07 6.57
N PHE A 341 8.65 20.80 5.86
CA PHE A 341 8.88 19.58 5.08
C PHE A 341 9.34 18.39 5.93
N LEU A 342 9.57 18.57 7.23
CA LEU A 342 10.09 17.52 8.12
C LEU A 342 9.13 17.17 9.27
N ASN A 343 7.89 17.67 9.25
CA ASN A 343 6.85 17.20 10.17
C ASN A 343 6.57 15.71 9.93
N GLU A 344 6.45 14.94 10.99
CA GLU A 344 6.21 13.48 10.90
C GLU A 344 4.74 13.15 10.58
N PHE A 345 4.18 13.71 9.50
CA PHE A 345 2.82 13.40 9.07
C PHE A 345 2.73 12.14 8.19
N TYR A 346 3.87 11.57 7.77
CA TYR A 346 3.91 10.34 6.98
C TYR A 346 4.98 9.38 7.48
N GLY A 347 6.26 9.58 7.14
CA GLY A 347 7.37 8.89 7.78
C GLY A 347 7.60 9.35 9.22
N THR A 348 8.40 8.59 9.98
CA THR A 348 8.90 8.96 11.30
C THR A 348 10.36 8.59 11.46
N ILE A 349 11.10 9.35 12.26
CA ILE A 349 12.51 9.06 12.58
C ILE A 349 12.63 7.69 13.25
N ARG A 350 11.76 7.40 14.23
CA ARG A 350 11.78 6.14 14.99
C ARG A 350 11.61 4.90 14.10
N TRP A 351 10.71 4.94 13.13
CA TRP A 351 10.52 3.82 12.19
C TRP A 351 11.65 3.73 11.18
N SER A 352 12.16 4.89 10.76
CA SER A 352 13.30 4.98 9.84
C SER A 352 14.55 4.34 10.41
N VAL A 353 14.89 4.64 11.67
CA VAL A 353 16.02 4.03 12.39
C VAL A 353 15.91 2.50 12.40
N LYS A 354 14.74 1.97 12.77
CA LYS A 354 14.51 0.51 12.78
C LYS A 354 14.65 -0.09 11.39
N SER A 355 14.16 0.61 10.36
CA SER A 355 14.26 0.14 8.98
C SER A 355 15.69 0.17 8.45
N ILE A 356 16.43 1.23 8.71
CA ILE A 356 17.85 1.35 8.35
C ILE A 356 18.63 0.22 9.00
N PHE A 357 18.47 0.02 10.31
CA PHE A 357 19.13 -1.08 11.03
C PHE A 357 18.83 -2.43 10.38
N ASN A 358 17.54 -2.73 10.18
CA ASN A 358 17.11 -3.99 9.60
C ASN A 358 17.57 -4.17 8.14
N GLY A 359 17.66 -3.09 7.38
CA GLY A 359 18.15 -3.08 6.01
C GLY A 359 19.63 -3.46 5.89
N TYR A 360 20.46 -3.02 6.82
CA TYR A 360 21.88 -3.34 6.85
C TYR A 360 22.21 -4.67 7.52
N LEU A 361 21.54 -5.03 8.61
CA LEU A 361 21.89 -6.16 9.46
C LEU A 361 20.83 -7.28 9.49
N GLY A 362 19.65 -7.07 8.91
CA GLY A 362 18.56 -8.01 8.96
C GLY A 362 17.81 -7.97 10.30
N TRP A 363 17.01 -9.02 10.57
CA TRP A 363 16.09 -9.07 11.70
C TRP A 363 16.77 -9.16 13.07
N PHE A 364 17.99 -9.73 13.14
CA PHE A 364 18.68 -9.93 14.40
C PHE A 364 19.36 -8.64 14.85
N ASN A 365 18.92 -8.12 16.00
CA ASN A 365 19.39 -6.85 16.53
C ASN A 365 20.71 -6.93 17.33
N GLY A 366 21.27 -8.14 17.54
CA GLY A 366 22.49 -8.36 18.30
C GLY A 366 22.27 -8.73 19.78
N ASN A 367 21.03 -8.62 20.30
CA ASN A 367 20.72 -9.06 21.66
C ASN A 367 20.61 -10.59 21.72
N ILE A 368 21.50 -11.22 22.47
CA ILE A 368 21.54 -12.69 22.58
C ILE A 368 20.24 -13.31 23.13
N ALA A 369 19.46 -12.57 23.91
CA ALA A 369 18.18 -13.03 24.41
C ALA A 369 17.10 -13.09 23.32
N GLU A 370 17.27 -12.35 22.22
CA GLU A 370 16.34 -12.29 21.09
C GLU A 370 16.78 -13.16 19.90
N LEU A 371 17.91 -13.88 20.02
CA LEU A 371 18.36 -14.80 18.99
C LEU A 371 17.43 -16.02 18.85
N ASP A 372 16.99 -16.57 19.97
CA ASP A 372 16.01 -17.68 20.04
C ASP A 372 15.12 -17.48 21.28
N PRO A 373 14.19 -16.50 21.24
CA PRO A 373 13.39 -16.13 22.40
C PRO A 373 12.35 -17.21 22.73
N LEU A 374 11.88 -17.18 23.97
CA LEU A 374 10.72 -17.98 24.37
C LEU A 374 9.52 -17.71 23.46
N SER A 375 8.62 -18.69 23.31
CA SER A 375 7.33 -18.42 22.71
C SER A 375 6.57 -17.35 23.52
N ARG A 376 5.76 -16.52 22.85
CA ARG A 376 4.94 -15.50 23.57
C ARG A 376 4.11 -16.10 24.68
N LYS A 377 3.61 -17.33 24.51
CA LYS A 377 2.85 -18.07 25.52
C LYS A 377 3.72 -18.45 26.72
N ASP A 378 4.94 -18.97 26.48
CA ASP A 378 5.84 -19.36 27.57
C ASP A 378 6.37 -18.16 28.35
N GLU A 379 6.62 -17.04 27.65
CA GLU A 379 6.98 -15.77 28.28
C GLU A 379 5.85 -15.26 29.17
N ALA A 380 4.61 -15.21 28.64
CA ALA A 380 3.43 -14.77 29.37
C ALA A 380 3.12 -15.66 30.59
N LEU A 381 3.32 -16.99 30.51
CA LEU A 381 3.19 -17.90 31.66
C LEU A 381 4.18 -17.53 32.78
N ARG A 382 5.45 -17.30 32.41
CA ARG A 382 6.48 -16.94 33.42
C ARG A 382 6.21 -15.57 34.02
N LEU A 383 5.76 -14.61 33.23
CA LEU A 383 5.35 -13.31 33.73
C LEU A 383 4.18 -13.44 34.71
N SER A 384 3.18 -14.26 34.37
CA SER A 384 2.05 -14.57 35.25
C SER A 384 2.51 -15.13 36.60
N ASP A 385 3.44 -16.11 36.59
CA ASP A 385 3.99 -16.68 37.82
C ASP A 385 4.74 -15.62 38.65
N MET A 386 5.55 -14.77 37.99
CA MET A 386 6.32 -13.72 38.68
C MET A 386 5.44 -12.69 39.38
N VAL A 387 4.29 -12.34 38.81
CA VAL A 387 3.38 -11.34 39.41
C VAL A 387 2.32 -11.94 40.31
N GLY A 388 2.37 -13.26 40.57
CA GLY A 388 1.45 -13.96 41.49
C GLY A 388 0.13 -14.37 40.84
N GLY A 389 0.10 -14.56 39.52
CA GLY A 389 -1.03 -15.11 38.79
C GLY A 389 -1.53 -14.21 37.65
N ILE A 390 -2.20 -14.83 36.69
CA ILE A 390 -2.71 -14.15 35.46
C ILE A 390 -3.72 -13.04 35.77
N GLU A 391 -4.50 -13.18 36.88
CA GLU A 391 -5.43 -12.16 37.33
C GLU A 391 -4.74 -10.84 37.66
N ASN A 392 -3.51 -10.88 38.18
CA ASN A 392 -2.76 -9.69 38.49
C ASN A 392 -2.29 -8.95 37.21
N ILE A 393 -2.00 -9.67 36.10
CA ILE A 393 -1.74 -9.03 34.80
C ILE A 393 -3.00 -8.32 34.32
N TYR A 394 -4.17 -8.94 34.48
CA TYR A 394 -5.44 -8.35 34.09
C TYR A 394 -5.79 -7.09 34.89
N LEU A 395 -5.59 -7.13 36.22
CA LEU A 395 -5.77 -5.97 37.09
C LEU A 395 -4.80 -4.82 36.71
N GLN A 396 -3.56 -5.15 36.36
CA GLN A 396 -2.61 -4.14 35.85
C GLN A 396 -3.05 -3.55 34.51
N LEU A 397 -3.67 -4.35 33.62
CA LEU A 397 -4.25 -3.86 32.38
C LEU A 397 -5.40 -2.87 32.67
N GLU A 398 -6.32 -3.20 33.58
CA GLU A 398 -7.40 -2.30 33.99
C GLU A 398 -6.83 -0.99 34.57
N MET A 399 -5.87 -1.07 35.48
CA MET A 399 -5.18 0.11 36.04
C MET A 399 -4.49 0.96 34.96
N ALA A 400 -3.79 0.34 34.00
CA ALA A 400 -3.12 1.05 32.93
C ALA A 400 -4.12 1.85 32.07
N VAL A 401 -5.29 1.28 31.78
CA VAL A 401 -6.37 1.98 31.07
C VAL A 401 -6.94 3.11 31.92
N GLU A 402 -7.22 2.88 33.21
CA GLU A 402 -7.75 3.90 34.12
C GLU A 402 -6.80 5.09 34.31
N THR A 403 -5.49 4.84 34.32
CA THR A 403 -4.46 5.86 34.52
C THR A 403 -3.95 6.48 33.20
N ASN A 404 -4.53 6.10 32.05
CA ASN A 404 -4.12 6.51 30.71
C ASN A 404 -2.69 6.08 30.31
N ASP A 405 -2.14 5.03 30.92
CA ASP A 405 -0.91 4.38 30.45
C ASP A 405 -1.21 3.38 29.31
N MET A 406 -1.70 3.92 28.21
CA MET A 406 -2.32 3.16 27.14
C MET A 406 -1.32 2.29 26.35
N GLN A 407 -0.06 2.72 26.22
CA GLN A 407 0.96 1.90 25.56
C GLN A 407 1.29 0.67 26.41
N TRP A 408 1.35 0.82 27.73
CA TRP A 408 1.52 -0.30 28.64
C TRP A 408 0.29 -1.22 28.61
N ALA A 409 -0.90 -0.66 28.55
CA ALA A 409 -2.14 -1.44 28.39
C ALA A 409 -2.11 -2.33 27.13
N LEU A 410 -1.64 -1.82 25.99
CA LEU A 410 -1.46 -2.63 24.77
C LEU A 410 -0.48 -3.78 25.00
N GLN A 411 0.64 -3.55 25.67
CA GLN A 411 1.66 -4.57 25.94
C GLN A 411 1.14 -5.65 26.92
N LEU A 412 0.47 -5.25 28.00
CA LEU A 412 -0.15 -6.20 28.94
C LEU A 412 -1.22 -7.06 28.25
N SER A 413 -2.02 -6.47 27.37
CA SER A 413 -3.04 -7.20 26.62
C SER A 413 -2.44 -8.29 25.71
N ASP A 414 -1.23 -8.09 25.15
CA ASP A 414 -0.54 -9.12 24.36
C ASP A 414 -0.25 -10.39 25.17
N HIS A 415 0.16 -10.25 26.44
CA HIS A 415 0.40 -11.39 27.32
C HIS A 415 -0.90 -12.14 27.67
N LEU A 416 -1.99 -11.41 27.94
CA LEU A 416 -3.29 -12.01 28.24
C LEU A 416 -3.90 -12.74 27.05
N ILE A 417 -3.75 -12.16 25.84
CA ILE A 417 -4.16 -12.79 24.58
C ILE A 417 -3.36 -14.08 24.33
N ALA A 418 -2.05 -14.06 24.59
CA ALA A 418 -1.19 -15.24 24.44
C ALA A 418 -1.61 -16.41 25.36
N LEU A 419 -2.29 -16.11 26.47
CA LEU A 419 -2.81 -17.08 27.44
C LEU A 419 -4.30 -17.41 27.28
N ASP A 420 -4.97 -16.90 26.24
CA ASP A 420 -6.41 -17.02 26.01
C ASP A 420 -7.28 -16.58 27.23
N TYR A 421 -6.79 -15.57 27.98
CA TYR A 421 -7.43 -15.14 29.20
C TYR A 421 -8.42 -14.00 28.99
N LYS A 422 -9.70 -14.18 29.39
CA LYS A 422 -10.78 -13.18 29.33
C LYS A 422 -10.80 -12.38 28.00
N ILE A 423 -10.63 -13.05 26.86
CA ILE A 423 -10.37 -12.44 25.53
C ILE A 423 -11.34 -11.31 25.20
N LYS A 424 -12.64 -11.45 25.54
CA LYS A 424 -13.63 -10.40 25.26
C LYS A 424 -13.35 -9.12 26.04
N ASP A 425 -13.04 -9.24 27.33
CA ASP A 425 -12.78 -8.10 28.21
C ASP A 425 -11.42 -7.48 27.87
N VAL A 426 -10.40 -8.31 27.61
CA VAL A 426 -9.08 -7.87 27.17
C VAL A 426 -9.15 -7.12 25.84
N ASN A 427 -9.90 -7.63 24.86
CA ASN A 427 -10.10 -6.96 23.57
C ASN A 427 -10.81 -5.62 23.73
N LYS A 428 -11.76 -5.49 24.66
CA LYS A 428 -12.42 -4.22 24.96
C LYS A 428 -11.43 -3.19 25.50
N LEU A 429 -10.59 -3.57 26.47
CA LEU A 429 -9.58 -2.69 27.07
C LEU A 429 -8.48 -2.33 26.05
N ARG A 430 -8.06 -3.29 25.23
CA ARG A 430 -7.12 -3.10 24.12
C ARG A 430 -7.67 -2.12 23.07
N SER A 431 -8.95 -2.26 22.71
CA SER A 431 -9.63 -1.33 21.81
C SER A 431 -9.63 0.10 22.37
N GLN A 432 -9.97 0.27 23.66
CA GLN A 432 -9.93 1.58 24.33
C GLN A 432 -8.52 2.20 24.31
N ALA A 433 -7.49 1.39 24.58
CA ALA A 433 -6.11 1.86 24.56
C ALA A 433 -5.66 2.27 23.14
N ALA A 434 -5.99 1.48 22.13
CA ALA A 434 -5.67 1.79 20.73
C ALA A 434 -6.38 3.05 20.25
N ASP A 435 -7.69 3.18 20.55
CA ASP A 435 -8.48 4.38 20.21
C ASP A 435 -7.88 5.63 20.87
N TYR A 436 -7.59 5.58 22.17
CA TYR A 436 -7.03 6.71 22.90
C TYR A 436 -5.71 7.21 22.31
N ILE A 437 -4.78 6.30 21.97
CA ILE A 437 -3.50 6.67 21.34
C ILE A 437 -3.74 7.18 19.92
N GLY A 438 -4.61 6.51 19.16
CA GLY A 438 -4.98 6.89 17.80
C GLY A 438 -5.52 8.30 17.74
N GLN A 439 -6.52 8.65 18.56
CA GLN A 439 -7.14 9.97 18.58
C GLN A 439 -6.13 11.11 18.89
N ARG A 440 -5.02 10.82 19.56
CA ARG A 440 -4.00 11.79 19.96
C ARG A 440 -2.76 11.80 19.06
N SER A 441 -2.71 10.90 18.07
CA SER A 441 -1.57 10.82 17.15
C SER A 441 -1.68 11.84 16.03
N SER A 442 -0.62 12.64 15.85
CA SER A 442 -0.48 13.57 14.71
C SER A 442 0.00 12.89 13.44
N ASN A 443 0.60 11.69 13.53
CA ASN A 443 0.98 10.91 12.37
C ASN A 443 -0.24 10.13 11.85
N PRO A 444 -0.75 10.38 10.64
CA PRO A 444 -1.93 9.71 10.09
C PRO A 444 -1.78 8.19 10.01
N ASN A 445 -0.61 7.70 9.62
CA ASN A 445 -0.36 6.26 9.49
C ASN A 445 -0.52 5.54 10.84
N LYS A 446 0.05 6.12 11.91
CA LYS A 446 -0.10 5.60 13.28
C LYS A 446 -1.54 5.76 13.76
N ARG A 447 -2.14 6.95 13.56
CA ARG A 447 -3.51 7.27 13.94
C ARG A 447 -4.49 6.27 13.34
N ASN A 448 -4.51 6.18 12.02
CA ASN A 448 -5.46 5.37 11.28
C ASN A 448 -5.27 3.87 11.56
N TYR A 449 -4.03 3.41 11.68
CA TYR A 449 -3.74 2.01 12.01
C TYR A 449 -4.28 1.61 13.39
N LEU A 450 -4.10 2.48 14.40
CA LEU A 450 -4.60 2.24 15.75
C LEU A 450 -6.13 2.32 15.83
N LEU A 451 -6.74 3.33 15.19
CA LEU A 451 -8.19 3.47 15.15
C LEU A 451 -8.86 2.32 14.40
N SER A 452 -8.33 1.91 13.25
CA SER A 452 -8.81 0.73 12.52
C SER A 452 -8.68 -0.55 13.35
N SER A 453 -7.54 -0.74 14.03
CA SER A 453 -7.35 -1.88 14.93
C SER A 453 -8.32 -1.86 16.12
N ALA A 454 -8.64 -0.68 16.65
CA ALA A 454 -9.64 -0.54 17.71
C ALA A 454 -11.05 -0.90 17.22
N LEU A 455 -11.39 -0.50 16.00
CA LEU A 455 -12.67 -0.83 15.36
C LEU A 455 -12.82 -2.33 15.10
N GLU A 456 -11.77 -2.99 14.62
CA GLU A 456 -11.74 -4.44 14.35
C GLU A 456 -11.98 -5.30 15.62
N LEU A 457 -11.64 -4.77 16.79
CA LEU A 457 -11.87 -5.44 18.08
C LEU A 457 -13.30 -5.27 18.59
N GLN A 458 -14.14 -4.45 17.95
CA GLN A 458 -15.54 -4.26 18.36
C GLN A 458 -16.40 -5.46 17.96
N PRO A 459 -17.39 -5.85 18.77
CA PRO A 459 -18.31 -6.91 18.42
C PRO A 459 -19.09 -6.58 17.13
N GLY A 460 -19.12 -7.54 16.20
CA GLY A 460 -19.88 -7.40 14.96
C GLY A 460 -19.15 -6.70 13.81
N PHE A 461 -17.88 -6.32 14.01
CA PHE A 461 -17.05 -5.87 12.89
C PHE A 461 -16.74 -7.05 11.96
N GLU A 462 -17.02 -6.88 10.68
CA GLU A 462 -16.63 -7.81 9.62
C GLU A 462 -15.73 -7.06 8.64
N LEU A 463 -14.57 -7.62 8.34
CA LEU A 463 -13.69 -7.07 7.32
C LEU A 463 -14.34 -7.33 5.95
N GLU A 464 -14.87 -6.29 5.33
CA GLU A 464 -15.38 -6.39 3.97
C GLU A 464 -14.24 -6.79 3.02
N ASN A 465 -14.56 -7.59 2.00
CA ASN A 465 -13.58 -8.08 1.04
C ASN A 465 -13.12 -6.92 0.16
N ILE A 466 -11.99 -6.30 0.53
CA ILE A 466 -11.42 -5.11 -0.14
C ILE A 466 -10.78 -5.47 -1.48
N LEU A 467 -10.59 -6.75 -1.73
CA LEU A 467 -10.01 -7.28 -2.96
C LEU A 467 -11.05 -7.25 -4.07
N THR A 468 -11.28 -6.10 -4.67
CA THR A 468 -12.02 -6.00 -5.93
C THR A 468 -11.13 -6.55 -7.04
N SER A 469 -11.42 -7.76 -7.46
CA SER A 469 -10.85 -8.33 -8.67
C SER A 469 -11.55 -7.67 -9.86
N ASP A 470 -10.94 -6.64 -10.44
CA ASP A 470 -11.39 -6.05 -11.70
C ASP A 470 -10.75 -6.81 -12.86
N SER A 471 -11.53 -7.15 -13.88
CA SER A 471 -11.04 -7.85 -15.08
C SER A 471 -9.93 -7.07 -15.80
N LEU A 472 -10.04 -5.73 -15.85
CA LEU A 472 -9.02 -4.87 -16.46
C LEU A 472 -7.66 -5.00 -15.77
N LEU A 473 -7.64 -5.07 -14.44
CA LEU A 473 -6.40 -5.27 -13.68
C LEU A 473 -5.82 -6.67 -13.93
N LEU A 474 -6.68 -7.69 -13.97
CA LEU A 474 -6.25 -9.08 -14.18
C LEU A 474 -5.60 -9.29 -15.56
N GLU A 475 -6.09 -8.62 -16.61
CA GLU A 475 -5.51 -8.66 -17.94
C GLU A 475 -4.04 -8.18 -17.96
N GLN A 476 -3.70 -7.18 -17.16
CA GLN A 476 -2.37 -6.58 -17.10
C GLN A 476 -1.34 -7.43 -16.32
N LEU A 477 -1.80 -8.38 -15.51
CA LEU A 477 -0.92 -9.23 -14.72
C LEU A 477 -0.44 -10.44 -15.54
N SER A 478 0.83 -10.81 -15.38
CA SER A 478 1.44 -11.94 -16.08
C SER A 478 0.87 -13.28 -15.60
N MET A 479 0.86 -14.26 -16.48
CA MET A 479 0.49 -15.64 -16.11
C MET A 479 1.41 -16.21 -15.02
N ASP A 480 2.69 -15.85 -15.03
CA ASP A 480 3.64 -16.27 -13.99
C ASP A 480 3.23 -15.79 -12.61
N ASN A 481 2.67 -14.58 -12.51
CA ASN A 481 2.16 -14.05 -11.25
C ASN A 481 1.02 -14.94 -10.69
N PHE A 482 0.07 -15.37 -11.54
CA PHE A 482 -1.02 -16.26 -11.12
C PHE A 482 -0.53 -17.64 -10.66
N PHE A 483 0.46 -18.20 -11.33
CA PHE A 483 1.08 -19.46 -10.89
C PHE A 483 1.84 -19.29 -9.57
N ASN A 484 2.53 -18.17 -9.37
CA ASN A 484 3.17 -17.85 -8.09
C ASN A 484 2.14 -17.68 -6.95
N ILE A 485 1.00 -17.03 -7.22
CA ILE A 485 -0.11 -16.95 -6.25
C ILE A 485 -0.59 -18.35 -5.86
N LEU A 486 -0.76 -19.26 -6.81
CA LEU A 486 -1.13 -20.65 -6.50
C LEU A 486 -0.10 -21.31 -5.60
N SER A 487 1.20 -21.16 -5.89
CA SER A 487 2.24 -21.82 -5.10
C SER A 487 2.21 -21.43 -3.62
N VAL A 488 1.91 -20.16 -3.31
CA VAL A 488 1.85 -19.67 -1.92
C VAL A 488 0.51 -19.94 -1.24
N ARG A 489 -0.53 -20.28 -2.01
CA ARG A 489 -1.86 -20.67 -1.48
C ARG A 489 -2.01 -22.18 -1.24
N LEU A 490 -1.00 -22.98 -1.59
CA LEU A 490 -1.07 -24.42 -1.41
C LEU A 490 -1.24 -24.78 0.06
N ASN A 491 -2.30 -25.53 0.39
CA ASN A 491 -2.42 -26.18 1.69
C ASN A 491 -1.49 -27.40 1.73
N PRO A 492 -0.40 -27.40 2.51
CA PRO A 492 0.58 -28.48 2.52
C PRO A 492 -0.02 -29.81 2.99
N ASP A 493 -1.05 -29.79 3.84
CA ASP A 493 -1.69 -31.01 4.36
C ASP A 493 -2.63 -31.67 3.35
N ALA A 494 -2.99 -30.97 2.27
CA ALA A 494 -3.75 -31.53 1.14
C ALA A 494 -2.86 -32.22 0.07
N VAL A 495 -1.53 -32.22 0.24
CA VAL A 495 -0.57 -32.85 -0.69
C VAL A 495 -0.29 -34.28 -0.27
N GLU A 496 -0.54 -35.24 -1.16
CA GLU A 496 -0.27 -36.65 -0.98
C GLU A 496 1.22 -36.97 -1.07
N ALA A 497 1.61 -38.19 -0.66
CA ALA A 497 3.01 -38.61 -0.65
C ALA A 497 3.59 -38.78 -2.05
N ASP A 498 2.77 -39.27 -2.99
CA ASP A 498 3.18 -39.48 -4.37
C ASP A 498 3.11 -38.17 -5.18
N PRO A 499 4.10 -37.88 -6.03
CA PRO A 499 4.07 -36.71 -6.90
C PRO A 499 2.85 -36.71 -7.82
N TYR A 500 2.16 -35.56 -7.91
CA TYR A 500 1.01 -35.38 -8.80
C TYR A 500 1.24 -34.18 -9.72
N ARG A 501 1.18 -34.39 -11.04
CA ARG A 501 1.52 -33.37 -12.04
C ARG A 501 0.31 -32.95 -12.84
N VAL A 502 0.02 -31.64 -12.85
CA VAL A 502 -1.04 -31.02 -13.64
C VAL A 502 -0.43 -30.11 -14.70
N CYS A 503 -0.74 -30.41 -15.97
CA CYS A 503 -0.26 -29.64 -17.11
C CYS A 503 -1.39 -28.76 -17.65
N PHE A 504 -1.11 -27.47 -17.78
CA PHE A 504 -1.99 -26.47 -18.34
C PHE A 504 -1.51 -26.08 -19.73
N LYS A 505 -2.41 -26.06 -20.69
CA LYS A 505 -2.19 -25.55 -22.02
C LYS A 505 -3.18 -24.45 -22.30
N PHE A 506 -2.68 -23.30 -22.65
CA PHE A 506 -3.46 -22.10 -22.88
C PHE A 506 -3.67 -21.85 -24.37
N ASP A 507 -4.70 -21.06 -24.72
CA ASP A 507 -5.01 -20.68 -26.11
C ASP A 507 -3.93 -19.77 -26.71
N SER A 508 -3.19 -19.00 -25.93
CA SER A 508 -1.97 -18.29 -26.35
C SER A 508 -0.82 -19.20 -26.79
N GLY A 509 -0.93 -20.50 -26.55
CA GLY A 509 0.16 -21.48 -26.76
C GLY A 509 1.10 -21.61 -25.57
N LEU A 510 0.90 -20.83 -24.48
CA LEU A 510 1.64 -20.98 -23.25
C LEU A 510 1.36 -22.34 -22.62
N ILE A 511 2.40 -22.99 -22.10
CA ILE A 511 2.29 -24.23 -21.35
C ILE A 511 2.93 -24.04 -19.98
N LYS A 512 2.20 -24.39 -18.93
CA LYS A 512 2.66 -24.39 -17.55
C LYS A 512 2.29 -25.68 -16.86
N THR A 513 3.11 -26.09 -15.92
CA THR A 513 2.92 -27.34 -15.17
C THR A 513 3.08 -27.07 -13.69
N ILE A 514 2.17 -27.60 -12.88
CA ILE A 514 2.29 -27.64 -11.42
C ILE A 514 2.55 -29.09 -11.02
N THR A 515 3.68 -29.34 -10.36
CA THR A 515 3.96 -30.64 -9.73
C THR A 515 3.85 -30.49 -8.23
N LEU A 516 2.86 -31.18 -7.64
CA LEU A 516 2.70 -31.28 -6.19
C LEU A 516 3.61 -32.40 -5.68
N ARG A 517 4.59 -32.09 -4.84
CA ARG A 517 5.47 -33.05 -4.18
C ARG A 517 6.10 -32.42 -2.95
N ASN A 518 6.44 -33.23 -1.95
CA ASN A 518 7.09 -32.74 -0.72
C ASN A 518 6.36 -31.55 -0.09
N LYS A 519 5.02 -31.51 -0.20
CA LYS A 519 4.15 -30.42 0.30
C LYS A 519 4.39 -29.05 -0.35
N ILE A 520 4.95 -29.00 -1.55
CA ILE A 520 5.13 -27.79 -2.36
C ILE A 520 4.44 -27.91 -3.72
N ALA A 521 4.17 -26.77 -4.36
CA ALA A 521 3.76 -26.67 -5.75
C ALA A 521 4.96 -26.16 -6.57
N GLU A 522 5.62 -27.04 -7.30
CA GLU A 522 6.69 -26.66 -8.24
C GLU A 522 6.08 -26.25 -9.57
N ILE A 523 6.42 -25.06 -10.04
CA ILE A 523 5.98 -24.52 -11.32
C ILE A 523 7.08 -24.73 -12.36
N SER A 524 6.70 -25.29 -13.51
CA SER A 524 7.62 -25.56 -14.62
C SER A 524 6.91 -25.49 -15.96
N SER A 525 7.65 -25.72 -17.05
CA SER A 525 7.11 -25.91 -18.42
C SER A 525 7.29 -27.34 -18.92
N ILE A 526 7.47 -28.31 -18.02
CA ILE A 526 7.65 -29.73 -18.38
C ILE A 526 6.28 -30.35 -18.69
N THR A 527 6.13 -30.94 -19.86
CA THR A 527 4.86 -31.50 -20.36
C THR A 527 4.79 -33.01 -20.37
N THR A 528 5.82 -33.68 -19.87
CA THR A 528 5.87 -35.17 -19.86
C THR A 528 5.30 -35.72 -18.56
N ASN A 529 4.59 -36.85 -18.67
CA ASN A 529 4.03 -37.59 -17.54
C ASN A 529 3.05 -36.74 -16.69
N CYS A 530 2.11 -36.05 -17.37
CA CYS A 530 1.05 -35.31 -16.71
C CYS A 530 -0.05 -36.27 -16.24
N ASP A 531 -0.39 -36.25 -14.97
CA ASP A 531 -1.51 -37.01 -14.38
C ASP A 531 -2.84 -36.40 -14.82
N LEU A 532 -2.87 -35.06 -14.92
CA LEU A 532 -4.02 -34.27 -15.36
C LEU A 532 -3.59 -33.26 -16.43
N ASN A 533 -4.36 -33.15 -17.51
CA ASN A 533 -4.17 -32.16 -18.57
C ASN A 533 -5.38 -31.24 -18.61
N ILE A 534 -5.14 -29.94 -18.60
CA ILE A 534 -6.15 -28.88 -18.60
C ILE A 534 -5.88 -27.95 -19.78
N GLU A 535 -6.94 -27.67 -20.56
CA GLU A 535 -6.89 -26.70 -21.66
C GLU A 535 -7.95 -25.61 -21.38
N LEU A 536 -7.57 -24.33 -21.43
CA LEU A 536 -8.45 -23.20 -21.22
C LEU A 536 -7.81 -21.91 -21.75
N ALA A 537 -8.63 -20.86 -21.88
CA ALA A 537 -8.15 -19.52 -22.21
C ALA A 537 -7.34 -18.88 -21.05
N ASP A 538 -6.36 -18.05 -21.38
CA ASP A 538 -5.51 -17.32 -20.43
C ASP A 538 -6.36 -16.48 -19.47
N ASP A 539 -7.27 -15.66 -20.02
CA ASP A 539 -8.11 -14.76 -19.22
C ASP A 539 -9.08 -15.53 -18.32
N LEU A 540 -9.67 -16.63 -18.84
CA LEU A 540 -10.54 -17.49 -18.04
C LEU A 540 -9.80 -18.08 -16.82
N PHE A 541 -8.52 -18.46 -16.98
CA PHE A 541 -7.71 -18.95 -15.86
C PHE A 541 -7.53 -17.87 -14.78
N LYS A 542 -7.18 -16.66 -15.20
CA LYS A 542 -7.03 -15.51 -14.30
C LYS A 542 -8.33 -15.19 -13.55
N GLU A 543 -9.46 -15.14 -14.28
CA GLU A 543 -10.78 -14.85 -13.73
C GLU A 543 -11.29 -15.93 -12.76
N VAL A 544 -11.00 -17.20 -13.03
CA VAL A 544 -11.32 -18.32 -12.13
C VAL A 544 -10.52 -18.22 -10.83
N LEU A 545 -9.22 -17.90 -10.91
CA LEU A 545 -8.38 -17.75 -9.72
C LEU A 545 -8.72 -16.49 -8.91
N ALA A 546 -9.18 -15.45 -9.57
CA ALA A 546 -9.69 -14.23 -8.94
C ALA A 546 -11.10 -14.39 -8.34
N GLY A 547 -11.77 -15.53 -8.58
CA GLY A 547 -13.11 -15.81 -8.07
C GLY A 547 -14.26 -15.20 -8.88
N LEU A 548 -13.98 -14.55 -10.02
CA LEU A 548 -15.00 -13.96 -10.91
C LEU A 548 -15.84 -15.02 -11.58
N HIS A 549 -15.31 -16.21 -11.81
CA HIS A 549 -16.00 -17.34 -12.40
C HIS A 549 -15.95 -18.59 -11.54
N ASN A 550 -17.09 -19.29 -11.50
CA ASN A 550 -17.19 -20.58 -10.81
C ASN A 550 -16.59 -21.69 -11.70
N PRO A 551 -15.49 -22.35 -11.29
CA PRO A 551 -14.82 -23.37 -12.09
C PRO A 551 -15.73 -24.56 -12.44
N ILE A 552 -16.68 -24.95 -11.57
CA ILE A 552 -17.61 -26.06 -11.86
C ILE A 552 -18.49 -25.70 -13.04
N ARG A 553 -19.02 -24.46 -13.10
CA ARG A 553 -19.86 -24.01 -14.21
C ARG A 553 -19.08 -23.95 -15.53
N LYS A 554 -17.83 -23.49 -15.47
CA LYS A 554 -16.96 -23.37 -16.65
C LYS A 554 -16.51 -24.71 -17.20
N VAL A 555 -16.26 -25.69 -16.34
CA VAL A 555 -16.04 -27.08 -16.76
C VAL A 555 -17.31 -27.67 -17.41
N ALA A 556 -18.48 -27.46 -16.81
CA ALA A 556 -19.75 -27.96 -17.34
C ALA A 556 -20.14 -27.32 -18.69
N ALA A 557 -19.77 -26.06 -18.92
CA ALA A 557 -19.97 -25.34 -20.18
C ALA A 557 -18.98 -25.76 -21.28
N GLY A 558 -17.89 -26.45 -20.92
CA GLY A 558 -16.85 -26.84 -21.87
C GLY A 558 -15.77 -25.77 -22.09
N ASP A 559 -15.83 -24.64 -21.34
CA ASP A 559 -14.84 -23.56 -21.40
C ASP A 559 -13.49 -24.02 -20.81
N ILE A 560 -13.51 -25.01 -19.91
CA ILE A 560 -12.32 -25.65 -19.33
C ILE A 560 -12.36 -27.12 -19.73
N ASN A 561 -11.44 -27.54 -20.59
CA ASN A 561 -11.29 -28.92 -20.99
C ASN A 561 -10.37 -29.68 -20.04
N THR A 562 -10.88 -30.70 -19.40
CA THR A 562 -10.17 -31.53 -18.41
C THR A 562 -9.87 -32.94 -18.95
N ASN A 563 -10.09 -33.18 -20.23
CA ASN A 563 -9.97 -34.50 -20.85
C ASN A 563 -10.78 -35.60 -20.11
N GLY A 564 -11.96 -35.23 -19.61
CA GLY A 564 -12.87 -36.13 -18.89
C GLY A 564 -12.57 -36.30 -17.39
N LYS A 565 -11.56 -35.59 -16.86
CA LYS A 565 -11.13 -35.67 -15.47
C LYS A 565 -11.59 -34.47 -14.61
N SER A 566 -12.84 -34.05 -14.83
CA SER A 566 -13.39 -32.84 -14.17
C SER A 566 -13.34 -32.91 -12.65
N ALA A 567 -13.62 -34.07 -12.06
CA ALA A 567 -13.55 -34.26 -10.61
C ALA A 567 -12.12 -34.10 -10.06
N GLU A 568 -11.13 -34.65 -10.76
CA GLU A 568 -9.71 -34.52 -10.38
C GLU A 568 -9.25 -33.06 -10.43
N PHE A 569 -9.69 -32.27 -11.43
CA PHE A 569 -9.40 -30.86 -11.54
C PHE A 569 -9.98 -30.07 -10.37
N LEU A 570 -11.22 -30.33 -9.99
CA LEU A 570 -11.86 -29.63 -8.87
C LEU A 570 -11.19 -29.99 -7.53
N ILE A 571 -10.78 -31.25 -7.35
CA ILE A 571 -9.99 -31.69 -6.18
C ILE A 571 -8.62 -31.00 -6.19
N PHE A 572 -7.97 -30.89 -7.34
CA PHE A 572 -6.70 -30.16 -7.46
C PHE A 572 -6.87 -28.71 -7.05
N LEU A 573 -7.87 -27.98 -7.58
CA LEU A 573 -8.12 -26.59 -7.20
C LEU A 573 -8.45 -26.41 -5.71
N SER A 574 -9.11 -27.38 -5.07
CA SER A 574 -9.43 -27.32 -3.65
C SER A 574 -8.19 -27.35 -2.74
N LYS A 575 -7.04 -27.83 -3.24
CA LYS A 575 -5.77 -27.86 -2.49
C LYS A 575 -5.16 -26.46 -2.30
N PHE A 576 -5.66 -25.44 -3.01
CA PHE A 576 -5.21 -24.04 -2.97
C PHE A 576 -6.23 -23.09 -2.31
N ARG A 577 -7.15 -23.64 -1.56
CA ARG A 577 -8.14 -22.87 -0.77
C ARG A 577 -7.84 -23.02 0.71
N ASP A 578 -7.95 -21.90 1.42
CA ASP A 578 -7.92 -21.87 2.89
C ASP A 578 -9.18 -22.49 3.51
#